data_460dd5e559b9bb22d600a7a7204a15ee
#
_entry.id   460dd5e559b9bb22d600a7a7204a15ee
#
_cell.length_a   1.000
_cell.length_b   1.000
_cell.length_c   1.000
_cell.angle_alpha   90.00
_cell.angle_beta   90.00
_cell.angle_gamma   90.00
#
_symmetry.space_group_name_H-M   'P 1'
#
loop_
_entity.id
_entity.type
_entity.pdbx_description
1 polymer ?
#
loop_
_entity_poly.entity_id
_entity_poly.type
_entity_poly.pdbx_seq_one_letter_code
_entity_poly.pdbx_strand_id
1 'polypeptide(L)'
;LSSFLDKAGIDMILVDMDSFDDFLSVFHTLTDITGRSDLYEKYGEEQKVAIEEIIAKASGYESKPRVLFVRAGSAFSYVKAKRTDDHFAAKIIEDLGAVNIADEYGMLTDSLSLEAVLESNADKILVVPQGDEDASIAYITDLFSQPGWRDVRAIENGSVYFLPKELFHFKPNGRWAEAYEMMEEVLYE
;
A
#
# COMPACT_ATOMS: atom_id res chain seq x y z
N LEU A 1 8.50 -15.65 -20.85
CA LEU A 1 7.48 -16.68 -20.60
C LEU A 1 6.42 -16.67 -21.69
N SER A 2 5.88 -15.50 -22.10
CA SER A 2 4.84 -15.36 -23.12
C SER A 2 5.23 -16.04 -24.44
N SER A 3 6.40 -15.75 -24.99
CA SER A 3 6.87 -16.34 -26.26
C SER A 3 7.05 -17.87 -26.22
N PHE A 4 7.25 -18.44 -25.05
CA PHE A 4 7.32 -19.90 -24.88
C PHE A 4 5.92 -20.53 -24.90
N LEU A 5 4.95 -19.91 -24.24
CA LEU A 5 3.57 -20.38 -24.20
C LEU A 5 2.90 -20.24 -25.57
N ASP A 6 3.14 -19.13 -26.29
CA ASP A 6 2.67 -18.95 -27.68
C ASP A 6 3.16 -20.06 -28.61
N LYS A 7 4.45 -20.44 -28.51
CA LYS A 7 5.03 -21.54 -29.31
C LYS A 7 4.44 -22.91 -28.94
N ALA A 8 3.98 -23.05 -27.69
CA ALA A 8 3.32 -24.27 -27.22
C ALA A 8 1.81 -24.32 -27.56
N GLY A 9 1.26 -23.27 -28.18
CA GLY A 9 -0.17 -23.14 -28.49
C GLY A 9 -1.05 -23.02 -27.24
N ILE A 10 -0.50 -22.43 -26.17
CA ILE A 10 -1.21 -22.19 -24.91
C ILE A 10 -1.70 -20.74 -24.89
N ASP A 11 -3.00 -20.56 -24.90
CA ASP A 11 -3.62 -19.25 -24.75
C ASP A 11 -3.33 -18.67 -23.35
N MET A 12 -3.04 -17.36 -23.32
CA MET A 12 -2.59 -16.70 -22.11
C MET A 12 -3.24 -15.31 -21.97
N ILE A 13 -3.68 -15.00 -20.78
CA ILE A 13 -4.10 -13.64 -20.40
C ILE A 13 -3.01 -13.07 -19.48
N LEU A 14 -2.38 -12.00 -19.91
CA LEU A 14 -1.48 -11.22 -19.06
C LEU A 14 -2.30 -10.22 -18.28
N VAL A 15 -2.11 -10.22 -16.95
CA VAL A 15 -2.79 -9.30 -16.06
C VAL A 15 -1.75 -8.50 -15.27
N ASP A 16 -1.99 -7.20 -15.22
CA ASP A 16 -1.27 -6.27 -14.36
C ASP A 16 -2.30 -5.54 -13.49
N MET A 17 -2.07 -5.43 -12.20
CA MET A 17 -3.05 -4.90 -11.25
C MET A 17 -2.32 -4.06 -10.20
N ASP A 18 -2.14 -2.79 -10.47
CA ASP A 18 -1.49 -1.86 -9.52
C ASP A 18 -2.48 -0.93 -8.82
N SER A 19 -3.74 -0.98 -9.23
CA SER A 19 -4.83 -0.21 -8.66
C SER A 19 -6.11 -1.06 -8.48
N PHE A 20 -7.10 -0.47 -7.81
CA PHE A 20 -8.44 -1.08 -7.73
C PHE A 20 -9.13 -1.10 -9.10
N ASP A 21 -8.94 -0.09 -9.94
CA ASP A 21 -9.51 -0.05 -11.29
C ASP A 21 -8.94 -1.16 -12.17
N ASP A 22 -7.65 -1.45 -12.06
CA ASP A 22 -7.04 -2.60 -12.75
C ASP A 22 -7.66 -3.91 -12.27
N PHE A 23 -7.84 -4.06 -10.95
CA PHE A 23 -8.53 -5.23 -10.38
C PHE A 23 -9.94 -5.39 -10.97
N LEU A 24 -10.73 -4.31 -11.03
CA LEU A 24 -12.08 -4.34 -11.60
C LEU A 24 -12.07 -4.79 -13.05
N SER A 25 -11.17 -4.24 -13.87
CA SER A 25 -11.04 -4.57 -15.29
C SER A 25 -10.71 -6.05 -15.51
N VAL A 26 -9.72 -6.56 -14.76
CA VAL A 26 -9.32 -7.97 -14.82
C VAL A 26 -10.44 -8.88 -14.32
N PHE A 27 -11.05 -8.51 -13.19
CA PHE A 27 -12.10 -9.31 -12.57
C PHE A 27 -13.36 -9.37 -13.44
N HIS A 28 -13.73 -8.26 -14.09
CA HIS A 28 -14.80 -8.24 -15.07
C HIS A 28 -14.54 -9.24 -16.22
N THR A 29 -13.35 -9.19 -16.80
CA THR A 29 -12.94 -10.12 -17.86
C THR A 29 -13.03 -11.58 -17.43
N LEU A 30 -12.54 -11.90 -16.23
CA LEU A 30 -12.56 -13.27 -15.70
C LEU A 30 -13.99 -13.76 -15.39
N THR A 31 -14.84 -12.88 -14.87
CA THR A 31 -16.25 -13.22 -14.60
C THR A 31 -17.07 -13.38 -15.86
N ASP A 32 -16.79 -12.61 -16.91
CA ASP A 32 -17.38 -12.79 -18.24
C ASP A 32 -16.99 -14.15 -18.87
N ILE A 33 -15.72 -14.48 -18.86
CA ILE A 33 -15.22 -15.77 -19.41
C ILE A 33 -15.86 -16.96 -18.66
N THR A 34 -16.07 -16.84 -17.35
CA THR A 34 -16.59 -17.91 -16.50
C THR A 34 -18.12 -17.89 -16.36
N GLY A 35 -18.80 -16.87 -16.89
CA GLY A 35 -20.25 -16.68 -16.75
C GLY A 35 -20.68 -16.37 -15.31
N ARG A 36 -19.80 -15.78 -14.48
CA ARG A 36 -20.02 -15.53 -13.06
C ARG A 36 -20.20 -14.03 -12.77
N SER A 37 -21.15 -13.39 -13.45
CA SER A 37 -21.50 -11.99 -13.21
C SER A 37 -21.95 -11.71 -11.76
N ASP A 38 -22.51 -12.72 -11.07
CA ASP A 38 -22.83 -12.67 -9.65
C ASP A 38 -21.63 -12.34 -8.76
N LEU A 39 -20.46 -12.86 -9.13
CA LEU A 39 -19.21 -12.55 -8.40
C LEU A 39 -18.72 -11.14 -8.69
N TYR A 40 -18.86 -10.67 -9.95
CA TYR A 40 -18.46 -9.30 -10.29
C TYR A 40 -19.32 -8.28 -9.54
N GLU A 41 -20.63 -8.49 -9.45
CA GLU A 41 -21.51 -7.62 -8.66
C GLU A 41 -21.03 -7.55 -7.20
N LYS A 42 -20.79 -8.69 -6.55
CA LYS A 42 -20.44 -8.78 -5.14
C LYS A 42 -19.02 -8.28 -4.82
N TYR A 43 -18.01 -8.70 -5.60
CA TYR A 43 -16.60 -8.42 -5.31
C TYR A 43 -15.98 -7.33 -6.19
N GLY A 44 -16.75 -6.78 -7.11
CA GLY A 44 -16.40 -5.64 -7.95
C GLY A 44 -17.26 -4.43 -7.59
N GLU A 45 -18.54 -4.42 -8.02
CA GLU A 45 -19.39 -3.23 -7.90
C GLU A 45 -19.70 -2.85 -6.43
N GLU A 46 -20.01 -3.82 -5.56
CA GLU A 46 -20.22 -3.52 -4.13
C GLU A 46 -18.97 -2.94 -3.47
N GLN A 47 -17.78 -3.47 -3.83
CA GLN A 47 -16.51 -2.94 -3.33
C GLN A 47 -16.27 -1.52 -3.84
N LYS A 48 -16.58 -1.24 -5.11
CA LYS A 48 -16.45 0.08 -5.71
C LYS A 48 -17.29 1.12 -4.98
N VAL A 49 -18.57 0.82 -4.74
CA VAL A 49 -19.46 1.72 -4.02
C VAL A 49 -18.93 2.02 -2.62
N ALA A 50 -18.50 0.99 -1.89
CA ALA A 50 -17.94 1.17 -0.55
C ALA A 50 -16.64 2.03 -0.57
N ILE A 51 -15.76 1.82 -1.53
CA ILE A 51 -14.53 2.62 -1.68
C ILE A 51 -14.85 4.07 -2.01
N GLU A 52 -15.79 4.33 -2.91
CA GLU A 52 -16.23 5.69 -3.26
C GLU A 52 -16.79 6.45 -2.04
N GLU A 53 -17.53 5.77 -1.17
CA GLU A 53 -18.02 6.34 0.10
C GLU A 53 -16.88 6.66 1.07
N ILE A 54 -15.88 5.78 1.20
CA ILE A 54 -14.70 6.01 2.05
C ILE A 54 -13.88 7.19 1.53
N ILE A 55 -13.65 7.27 0.22
CA ILE A 55 -12.93 8.40 -0.40
C ILE A 55 -13.71 9.71 -0.20
N ALA A 56 -15.03 9.69 -0.36
CA ALA A 56 -15.87 10.85 -0.12
C ALA A 56 -15.80 11.32 1.33
N LYS A 57 -15.80 10.41 2.30
CA LYS A 57 -15.57 10.70 3.72
C LYS A 57 -14.19 11.32 3.93
N ALA A 58 -13.13 10.71 3.38
CA ALA A 58 -11.76 11.19 3.52
C ALA A 58 -11.55 12.59 2.92
N SER A 59 -12.25 12.91 1.83
CA SER A 59 -12.19 14.25 1.21
C SER A 59 -12.71 15.37 2.11
N GLY A 60 -13.53 15.04 3.10
CA GLY A 60 -14.09 15.98 4.08
C GLY A 60 -13.12 16.36 5.21
N TYR A 61 -12.00 15.66 5.39
CA TYR A 61 -11.03 16.02 6.40
C TYR A 61 -10.21 17.23 5.99
N GLU A 62 -10.05 18.19 6.89
CA GLU A 62 -9.24 19.39 6.66
C GLU A 62 -7.74 19.09 6.65
N SER A 63 -7.31 18.15 7.49
CA SER A 63 -5.92 17.72 7.58
C SER A 63 -5.56 16.77 6.45
N LYS A 64 -4.39 16.96 5.86
CA LYS A 64 -3.80 16.08 4.85
C LYS A 64 -2.48 15.56 5.39
N PRO A 65 -2.47 14.41 6.11
CA PRO A 65 -1.28 13.93 6.78
C PRO A 65 -0.17 13.59 5.78
N ARG A 66 1.07 13.87 6.17
CA ARG A 66 2.27 13.49 5.44
C ARG A 66 2.72 12.11 5.91
N VAL A 67 2.73 11.16 5.01
CA VAL A 67 2.86 9.73 5.33
C VAL A 67 4.10 9.15 4.67
N LEU A 68 4.92 8.49 5.46
CA LEU A 68 6.00 7.65 4.97
C LEU A 68 5.52 6.18 4.92
N PHE A 69 5.25 5.68 3.71
CA PHE A 69 4.89 4.29 3.52
C PHE A 69 6.12 3.44 3.22
N VAL A 70 6.36 2.43 4.05
CA VAL A 70 7.58 1.61 4.04
C VAL A 70 7.24 0.13 3.91
N ARG A 71 7.92 -0.56 3.00
CA ARG A 71 8.02 -2.02 3.02
C ARG A 71 9.28 -2.41 3.78
N ALA A 72 9.12 -3.19 4.85
CA ALA A 72 10.21 -3.57 5.75
C ALA A 72 10.49 -5.07 5.66
N GLY A 73 11.72 -5.42 5.29
CA GLY A 73 12.28 -6.75 5.46
C GLY A 73 13.16 -6.86 6.70
N SER A 74 13.76 -8.02 6.93
CA SER A 74 14.59 -8.33 8.10
C SER A 74 16.03 -7.79 8.02
N ALA A 75 16.34 -6.89 7.07
CA ALA A 75 17.63 -6.24 6.95
C ALA A 75 17.48 -4.87 6.30
N PHE A 76 18.42 -3.94 6.58
CA PHE A 76 18.37 -2.55 6.09
C PHE A 76 18.18 -2.43 4.57
N SER A 77 18.88 -3.25 3.79
CA SER A 77 18.75 -3.26 2.32
C SER A 77 17.34 -3.61 1.80
N TYR A 78 16.49 -4.18 2.65
CA TYR A 78 15.11 -4.53 2.35
C TYR A 78 14.08 -3.60 2.99
N VAL A 79 14.53 -2.50 3.60
CA VAL A 79 13.65 -1.45 4.14
C VAL A 79 13.65 -0.28 3.17
N LYS A 80 12.52 -0.08 2.50
CA LYS A 80 12.39 0.93 1.44
C LYS A 80 11.01 1.58 1.48
N ALA A 81 11.00 2.88 1.27
CA ALA A 81 9.75 3.57 1.00
C ALA A 81 9.19 3.16 -0.37
N LYS A 82 7.90 3.35 -0.57
CA LYS A 82 7.20 3.08 -1.82
C LYS A 82 6.44 4.30 -2.28
N ARG A 83 6.61 4.64 -3.55
CA ARG A 83 5.90 5.71 -4.21
C ARG A 83 4.49 5.27 -4.60
N THR A 84 3.66 6.25 -4.91
CA THR A 84 2.28 6.05 -5.36
C THR A 84 2.20 5.22 -6.64
N ASP A 85 3.16 5.38 -7.55
CA ASP A 85 3.27 4.61 -8.80
C ASP A 85 3.98 3.24 -8.65
N ASP A 86 4.55 2.94 -7.47
CA ASP A 86 5.29 1.71 -7.20
C ASP A 86 4.48 0.65 -6.42
N HIS A 87 3.39 1.06 -5.76
CA HIS A 87 2.68 0.17 -4.85
C HIS A 87 1.22 0.56 -4.62
N PHE A 88 0.30 -0.40 -4.78
CA PHE A 88 -1.14 -0.17 -4.63
C PHE A 88 -1.54 0.43 -3.27
N ALA A 89 -0.88 0.05 -2.16
CA ALA A 89 -1.18 0.63 -0.86
C ALA A 89 -0.78 2.11 -0.77
N ALA A 90 0.30 2.52 -1.47
CA ALA A 90 0.65 3.93 -1.59
C ALA A 90 -0.36 4.69 -2.47
N LYS A 91 -0.95 4.02 -3.47
CA LYS A 91 -2.07 4.58 -4.25
C LYS A 91 -3.31 4.81 -3.38
N ILE A 92 -3.64 3.90 -2.46
CA ILE A 92 -4.74 4.08 -1.49
C ILE A 92 -4.49 5.33 -0.61
N ILE A 93 -3.25 5.57 -0.17
CA ILE A 93 -2.88 6.77 0.60
C ILE A 93 -3.20 8.04 -0.20
N GLU A 94 -2.84 8.08 -1.48
CA GLU A 94 -3.13 9.21 -2.38
C GLU A 94 -4.64 9.37 -2.61
N ASP A 95 -5.37 8.30 -2.91
CA ASP A 95 -6.81 8.31 -3.15
C ASP A 95 -7.59 8.86 -1.95
N LEU A 96 -7.11 8.60 -0.74
CA LEU A 96 -7.65 9.14 0.50
C LEU A 96 -7.18 10.58 0.78
N GLY A 97 -6.37 11.17 -0.10
CA GLY A 97 -5.96 12.56 -0.05
C GLY A 97 -4.81 12.88 0.90
N ALA A 98 -4.12 11.87 1.44
CA ALA A 98 -2.89 12.06 2.20
C ALA A 98 -1.68 12.24 1.25
N VAL A 99 -0.58 12.79 1.77
CA VAL A 99 0.64 13.04 1.00
C VAL A 99 1.63 11.92 1.24
N ASN A 100 1.96 11.17 0.19
CA ASN A 100 3.01 10.15 0.27
C ASN A 100 4.39 10.81 0.12
N ILE A 101 5.18 10.77 1.18
CA ILE A 101 6.50 11.41 1.25
C ILE A 101 7.48 10.85 0.21
N ALA A 102 7.39 9.57 -0.14
CA ALA A 102 8.28 8.96 -1.12
C ALA A 102 8.15 9.57 -2.53
N ASP A 103 7.02 10.21 -2.85
CA ASP A 103 6.83 10.89 -4.13
C ASP A 103 7.63 12.20 -4.21
N GLU A 104 7.84 12.87 -3.06
CA GLU A 104 8.65 14.07 -2.96
C GLU A 104 10.14 13.76 -2.75
N TYR A 105 10.45 12.69 -2.01
CA TYR A 105 11.80 12.28 -1.63
C TYR A 105 12.17 10.92 -2.27
N GLY A 106 12.33 10.92 -3.60
CA GLY A 106 12.57 9.69 -4.38
C GLY A 106 13.76 8.85 -3.91
N MET A 107 14.76 9.43 -3.26
CA MET A 107 15.91 8.70 -2.69
C MET A 107 15.49 7.66 -1.62
N LEU A 108 14.35 7.85 -0.96
CA LEU A 108 13.83 6.93 0.06
C LEU A 108 13.40 5.57 -0.53
N THR A 109 13.21 5.49 -1.84
CA THR A 109 12.89 4.23 -2.53
C THR A 109 14.12 3.34 -2.73
N ASP A 110 15.31 3.91 -2.69
CA ASP A 110 16.58 3.15 -2.78
C ASP A 110 17.03 2.68 -1.39
N SER A 111 16.98 3.58 -0.41
CA SER A 111 17.32 3.28 0.98
C SER A 111 16.62 4.26 1.92
N LEU A 112 16.23 3.80 3.12
CA LEU A 112 15.60 4.62 4.12
C LEU A 112 16.64 5.50 4.84
N SER A 113 16.99 6.64 4.22
CA SER A 113 17.92 7.61 4.80
C SER A 113 17.30 8.34 5.99
N LEU A 114 17.93 8.29 7.16
CA LEU A 114 17.48 9.02 8.35
C LEU A 114 17.38 10.53 8.10
N GLU A 115 18.37 11.11 7.41
CA GLU A 115 18.41 12.54 7.11
C GLU A 115 17.19 12.96 6.26
N ALA A 116 16.88 12.20 5.20
CA ALA A 116 15.74 12.48 4.35
C ALA A 116 14.40 12.27 5.10
N VAL A 117 14.32 11.28 5.99
CA VAL A 117 13.12 11.06 6.81
C VAL A 117 12.92 12.20 7.81
N LEU A 118 13.98 12.70 8.46
CA LEU A 118 13.91 13.86 9.35
C LEU A 118 13.46 15.12 8.58
N GLU A 119 14.08 15.38 7.42
CA GLU A 119 13.73 16.54 6.58
C GLU A 119 12.28 16.49 6.09
N SER A 120 11.78 15.29 5.76
CA SER A 120 10.43 15.09 5.25
C SER A 120 9.33 15.44 6.25
N ASN A 121 9.65 15.47 7.54
CA ASN A 121 8.72 15.79 8.64
C ASN A 121 7.43 14.96 8.57
N ALA A 122 7.58 13.62 8.53
CA ALA A 122 6.47 12.68 8.48
C ALA A 122 5.53 12.82 9.70
N ASP A 123 4.24 12.91 9.45
CA ASP A 123 3.22 12.86 10.51
C ASP A 123 2.96 11.43 10.97
N LYS A 124 3.00 10.48 10.03
CA LYS A 124 2.79 9.05 10.27
C LYS A 124 3.77 8.21 9.45
N ILE A 125 4.16 7.06 10.01
CA ILE A 125 4.93 6.03 9.31
C ILE A 125 4.08 4.76 9.25
N LEU A 126 3.82 4.27 8.04
CA LEU A 126 3.07 3.04 7.80
C LEU A 126 4.05 1.97 7.32
N VAL A 127 4.08 0.85 8.01
CA VAL A 127 5.04 -0.23 7.75
C VAL A 127 4.30 -1.50 7.35
N VAL A 128 4.63 -2.02 6.17
CA VAL A 128 4.19 -3.35 5.73
C VAL A 128 5.36 -4.31 5.82
N PRO A 129 5.29 -5.33 6.70
CA PRO A 129 6.34 -6.34 6.79
C PRO A 129 6.35 -7.23 5.55
N GLN A 130 7.54 -7.64 5.11
CA GLN A 130 7.74 -8.58 4.00
C GLN A 130 8.62 -9.75 4.43
N GLY A 131 8.45 -10.91 3.78
CA GLY A 131 9.17 -12.12 4.15
C GLY A 131 8.69 -12.67 5.51
N ASP A 132 9.63 -12.92 6.42
CA ASP A 132 9.33 -13.28 7.81
C ASP A 132 8.84 -12.03 8.56
N GLU A 133 7.61 -12.07 9.01
CA GLU A 133 6.92 -10.91 9.59
C GLU A 133 7.52 -10.52 10.93
N ASP A 134 7.71 -11.48 11.81
CA ASP A 134 8.27 -11.24 13.15
C ASP A 134 9.69 -10.67 13.06
N ALA A 135 10.52 -11.24 12.19
CA ALA A 135 11.88 -10.75 11.95
C ALA A 135 11.88 -9.34 11.34
N SER A 136 10.93 -9.04 10.46
CA SER A 136 10.82 -7.72 9.82
C SER A 136 10.35 -6.65 10.80
N ILE A 137 9.36 -6.97 11.63
CA ILE A 137 8.84 -6.08 12.69
C ILE A 137 9.94 -5.83 13.74
N ALA A 138 10.62 -6.88 14.19
CA ALA A 138 11.72 -6.75 15.15
C ALA A 138 12.84 -5.85 14.61
N TYR A 139 13.22 -6.04 13.33
CA TYR A 139 14.27 -5.25 12.70
C TYR A 139 13.90 -3.77 12.59
N ILE A 140 12.72 -3.43 12.09
CA ILE A 140 12.32 -2.02 11.91
C ILE A 140 12.09 -1.33 13.26
N THR A 141 11.61 -2.07 14.26
CA THR A 141 11.45 -1.55 15.63
C THR A 141 12.80 -1.24 16.26
N ASP A 142 13.80 -2.13 16.09
CA ASP A 142 15.17 -1.88 16.54
C ASP A 142 15.77 -0.66 15.82
N LEU A 143 15.63 -0.57 14.50
CA LEU A 143 16.08 0.60 13.72
C LEU A 143 15.48 1.91 14.26
N PHE A 144 14.19 1.96 14.49
CA PHE A 144 13.51 3.17 14.99
C PHE A 144 13.85 3.48 16.45
N SER A 145 14.39 2.52 17.20
CA SER A 145 14.86 2.74 18.56
C SER A 145 16.26 3.40 18.66
N GLN A 146 17.01 3.43 17.54
CA GLN A 146 18.36 3.95 17.50
C GLN A 146 18.41 5.49 17.65
N PRO A 147 19.53 6.05 18.14
CA PRO A 147 19.72 7.50 18.19
C PRO A 147 19.51 8.15 16.82
N GLY A 148 18.85 9.30 16.80
CA GLY A 148 18.48 10.04 15.60
C GLY A 148 17.14 9.59 14.99
N TRP A 149 16.84 8.30 14.96
CA TRP A 149 15.51 7.83 14.54
C TRP A 149 14.41 8.24 15.53
N ARG A 150 14.72 8.28 16.82
CA ARG A 150 13.79 8.74 17.88
C ARG A 150 13.39 10.20 17.72
N ASP A 151 14.19 11.00 17.01
CA ASP A 151 13.91 12.42 16.77
C ASP A 151 12.98 12.63 15.56
N VAL A 152 12.64 11.54 14.82
CA VAL A 152 11.63 11.59 13.76
C VAL A 152 10.26 11.82 14.40
N ARG A 153 9.57 12.87 14.00
CA ARG A 153 8.30 13.32 14.56
C ARG A 153 7.25 12.20 14.71
N ALA A 154 7.08 11.37 13.67
CA ALA A 154 6.14 10.25 13.71
C ALA A 154 6.53 9.20 14.76
N ILE A 155 7.84 8.96 14.95
CA ILE A 155 8.34 8.01 15.96
C ILE A 155 8.21 8.59 17.37
N GLU A 156 8.58 9.85 17.55
CA GLU A 156 8.44 10.57 18.82
C GLU A 156 6.99 10.59 19.32
N ASN A 157 6.04 10.81 18.40
CA ASN A 157 4.60 10.86 18.70
C ASN A 157 3.93 9.47 18.80
N GLY A 158 4.65 8.38 18.53
CA GLY A 158 4.08 7.03 18.51
C GLY A 158 3.17 6.77 17.31
N SER A 159 3.30 7.56 16.24
CA SER A 159 2.50 7.46 15.00
C SER A 159 3.14 6.51 13.98
N VAL A 160 3.55 5.33 14.44
CA VAL A 160 4.08 4.23 13.62
C VAL A 160 3.10 3.08 13.64
N TYR A 161 2.60 2.70 12.47
CA TYR A 161 1.55 1.69 12.32
C TYR A 161 2.05 0.52 11.49
N PHE A 162 1.86 -0.70 11.97
CA PHE A 162 2.13 -1.92 11.23
C PHE A 162 0.86 -2.40 10.55
N LEU A 163 0.91 -2.46 9.22
CA LEU A 163 -0.24 -2.86 8.41
C LEU A 163 -0.20 -4.36 8.11
N PRO A 164 -1.35 -5.06 8.12
CA PRO A 164 -1.41 -6.50 7.87
C PRO A 164 -1.00 -6.85 6.44
N LYS A 165 -0.15 -7.88 6.32
CA LYS A 165 0.41 -8.35 5.04
C LYS A 165 -0.65 -8.78 4.04
N GLU A 166 -1.70 -9.43 4.50
CA GLU A 166 -2.79 -9.94 3.67
C GLU A 166 -3.58 -8.87 2.95
N LEU A 167 -3.56 -7.63 3.48
CA LEU A 167 -4.23 -6.49 2.85
C LEU A 167 -3.27 -5.54 2.13
N PHE A 168 -1.99 -5.46 2.57
CA PHE A 168 -1.08 -4.40 2.11
C PHE A 168 0.26 -4.87 1.55
N HIS A 169 0.63 -6.15 1.69
CA HIS A 169 1.78 -6.74 1.01
C HIS A 169 1.35 -7.51 -0.23
N PHE A 170 0.31 -8.33 -0.10
CA PHE A 170 -0.38 -8.95 -1.22
C PHE A 170 -1.59 -8.11 -1.59
N LYS A 171 -2.02 -8.17 -2.85
CA LYS A 171 -3.23 -7.46 -3.29
C LYS A 171 -4.45 -7.99 -2.52
N PRO A 172 -5.35 -7.13 -2.03
CA PRO A 172 -6.44 -7.55 -1.14
C PRO A 172 -7.53 -8.40 -1.83
N ASN A 173 -7.47 -8.58 -3.15
CA ASN A 173 -8.45 -9.33 -3.94
C ASN A 173 -9.90 -8.84 -3.70
N GLY A 174 -10.80 -9.67 -3.17
CA GLY A 174 -12.17 -9.29 -2.84
C GLY A 174 -12.33 -8.43 -1.57
N ARG A 175 -11.24 -7.90 -0.97
CA ARG A 175 -11.23 -7.15 0.29
C ARG A 175 -10.67 -5.71 0.11
N TRP A 176 -10.85 -5.14 -1.08
CA TRP A 176 -10.31 -3.79 -1.35
C TRP A 176 -10.95 -2.72 -0.46
N ALA A 177 -12.27 -2.77 -0.25
CA ALA A 177 -12.96 -1.81 0.63
C ALA A 177 -12.43 -1.87 2.07
N GLU A 178 -12.13 -3.07 2.59
CA GLU A 178 -11.52 -3.26 3.90
C GLU A 178 -10.11 -2.62 3.99
N ALA A 179 -9.32 -2.73 2.90
CA ALA A 179 -8.02 -2.07 2.85
C ALA A 179 -8.15 -0.54 2.83
N TYR A 180 -9.13 0.01 2.11
CA TYR A 180 -9.39 1.46 2.13
C TYR A 180 -9.90 1.93 3.48
N GLU A 181 -10.83 1.20 4.12
CA GLU A 181 -11.37 1.52 5.44
C GLU A 181 -10.27 1.56 6.51
N MET A 182 -9.46 0.49 6.59
CA MET A 182 -8.33 0.44 7.51
C MET A 182 -7.30 1.54 7.26
N MET A 183 -7.02 1.84 6.00
CA MET A 183 -6.10 2.93 5.67
C MET A 183 -6.67 4.29 6.07
N GLU A 184 -7.96 4.53 5.86
CA GLU A 184 -8.64 5.76 6.26
C GLU A 184 -8.58 5.96 7.78
N GLU A 185 -8.88 4.93 8.56
CA GLU A 185 -8.77 4.96 10.03
C GLU A 185 -7.35 5.32 10.46
N VAL A 186 -6.34 4.63 9.92
CA VAL A 186 -4.93 4.89 10.28
C VAL A 186 -4.49 6.30 9.89
N LEU A 187 -5.00 6.85 8.79
CA LEU A 187 -4.60 8.18 8.31
C LEU A 187 -5.23 9.30 9.13
N TYR A 188 -6.48 9.14 9.58
CA TYR A 188 -7.28 10.26 10.09
C TYR A 188 -7.71 10.14 11.57
N GLU A 189 -7.46 8.99 12.21
CA GLU A 189 -7.59 8.83 13.66
C GLU A 189 -6.23 9.05 14.38
#